data_9bca75998907b870933b0e02a692cbbd
#
_entry.id   9bca75998907b870933b0e02a692cbbd
#
_cell.length_a   1.000
_cell.length_b   1.000
_cell.length_c   1.000
_cell.angle_alpha   90.00
_cell.angle_beta   90.00
_cell.angle_gamma   90.00
#
_symmetry.space_group_name_H-M   'P 1'
#
loop_
_entity.id
_entity.type
_entity.pdbx_description
1 polymer ?
#
loop_
_entity_poly.entity_id
_entity_poly.type
_entity_poly.pdbx_seq_one_letter_code
_entity_poly.pdbx_strand_id
1 'polypeptide(L)'
;AYSYAMVDDSRLVLRVLQESISAGGTAINYSKVSELLLEEGQVQGVVLNDPEGSDGIRLRAAAVINATGAWADRLRNQVNPEKRIRPLRGSHLIIPRNLMPVTDVLTSLHPDDKRGVYVYPWEGTTVIGTTDLDHDEDLDIEASINNAEVDYLLQAFNVQFPGHTISRVDIISSWAGVRPVIGSESSKDPSKERRDHAVWSDNGLITVSGGKLTTFRLIALDALNAALPQLPNAKPFSDERVFIAPDLTAKEL
;
A
#
# COMPACT_ATOMS: atom_id res chain seq x y z
N ALA A 1 26.42 3.28 -1.30
CA ALA A 1 25.55 4.39 -0.86
C ALA A 1 24.30 4.37 -1.73
N TYR A 2 23.15 4.61 -1.15
CA TYR A 2 21.88 4.76 -1.86
C TYR A 2 21.14 5.98 -1.29
N SER A 3 20.36 6.63 -2.13
CA SER A 3 19.60 7.81 -1.74
C SER A 3 18.19 7.39 -1.29
N TYR A 4 17.74 8.00 -0.19
CA TYR A 4 16.35 7.95 0.24
C TYR A 4 15.68 9.29 -0.04
N ALA A 5 14.39 9.23 -0.28
CA ALA A 5 13.52 10.41 -0.27
C ALA A 5 12.31 10.10 0.60
N MET A 6 11.89 11.06 1.40
CA MET A 6 10.59 11.00 2.07
C MET A 6 9.54 11.58 1.11
N VAL A 7 8.39 10.97 1.10
CA VAL A 7 7.25 11.39 0.30
C VAL A 7 5.97 11.30 1.14
N ASP A 8 5.08 12.24 0.93
CA ASP A 8 3.71 12.10 1.41
C ASP A 8 2.97 11.18 0.43
N ASP A 9 2.72 9.95 0.88
CA ASP A 9 2.11 8.88 0.09
C ASP A 9 0.74 9.31 -0.45
N SER A 10 -0.07 9.96 0.38
CA SER A 10 -1.41 10.42 0.01
C SER A 10 -1.35 11.48 -1.08
N ARG A 11 -0.43 12.44 -0.98
CA ARG A 11 -0.24 13.47 -2.00
C ARG A 11 0.29 12.89 -3.30
N LEU A 12 1.20 11.91 -3.24
CA LEU A 12 1.65 11.22 -4.45
C LEU A 12 0.49 10.52 -5.16
N VAL A 13 -0.36 9.79 -4.43
CA VAL A 13 -1.55 9.13 -5.00
C VAL A 13 -2.50 10.15 -5.60
N LEU A 14 -2.81 11.26 -4.89
CA LEU A 14 -3.66 12.33 -5.42
C LEU A 14 -3.07 12.94 -6.70
N ARG A 15 -1.74 13.12 -6.76
CA ARG A 15 -1.08 13.61 -7.97
C ARG A 15 -1.25 12.66 -9.16
N VAL A 16 -1.07 11.35 -8.94
CA VAL A 16 -1.30 10.33 -9.98
C VAL A 16 -2.74 10.37 -10.49
N LEU A 17 -3.71 10.48 -9.57
CA LEU A 17 -5.14 10.59 -9.92
C LEU A 17 -5.42 11.85 -10.74
N GLN A 18 -4.89 13.00 -10.34
CA GLN A 18 -5.05 14.26 -11.09
C GLN A 18 -4.50 14.17 -12.52
N GLU A 19 -3.33 13.58 -12.70
CA GLU A 19 -2.75 13.36 -14.04
C GLU A 19 -3.59 12.41 -14.87
N SER A 20 -4.11 11.34 -14.25
CA SER A 20 -5.02 10.41 -14.92
C SER A 20 -6.30 11.11 -15.40
N ILE A 21 -6.92 11.93 -14.55
CA ILE A 21 -8.12 12.71 -14.90
C ILE A 21 -7.81 13.70 -16.03
N SER A 22 -6.68 14.39 -15.95
CA SER A 22 -6.24 15.33 -17.00
C SER A 22 -5.98 14.63 -18.34
N ALA A 23 -5.63 13.35 -18.31
CA ALA A 23 -5.48 12.51 -19.51
C ALA A 23 -6.80 11.87 -20.00
N GLY A 24 -7.95 12.21 -19.41
CA GLY A 24 -9.26 11.70 -19.78
C GLY A 24 -9.73 10.49 -18.98
N GLY A 25 -9.01 10.10 -17.93
CA GLY A 25 -9.45 9.07 -17.00
C GLY A 25 -10.56 9.55 -16.06
N THR A 26 -11.28 8.61 -15.46
CA THR A 26 -12.28 8.88 -14.43
C THR A 26 -11.85 8.25 -13.11
N ALA A 27 -11.89 9.01 -12.03
CA ALA A 27 -11.63 8.52 -10.67
C ALA A 27 -12.88 8.76 -9.81
N ILE A 28 -13.39 7.71 -9.19
CA ILE A 28 -14.59 7.75 -8.34
C ILE A 28 -14.24 7.15 -6.99
N ASN A 29 -14.45 7.93 -5.94
CA ASN A 29 -14.30 7.47 -4.56
C ASN A 29 -15.64 7.05 -3.96
N TYR A 30 -15.64 6.42 -2.77
CA TYR A 30 -16.82 5.89 -2.08
C TYR A 30 -17.65 4.91 -2.92
N SER A 31 -17.05 4.29 -3.93
CA SER A 31 -17.70 3.37 -4.86
C SER A 31 -17.07 1.98 -4.74
N LYS A 32 -17.49 1.24 -3.71
CA LYS A 32 -16.97 -0.11 -3.43
C LYS A 32 -17.43 -1.08 -4.50
N VAL A 33 -16.50 -1.78 -5.13
CA VAL A 33 -16.80 -2.94 -5.98
C VAL A 33 -17.14 -4.12 -5.06
N SER A 34 -18.36 -4.66 -5.20
CA SER A 34 -18.84 -5.80 -4.44
C SER A 34 -18.68 -7.12 -5.17
N GLU A 35 -18.93 -7.12 -6.47
CA GLU A 35 -19.00 -8.32 -7.29
C GLU A 35 -18.35 -8.11 -8.66
N LEU A 36 -17.93 -9.22 -9.26
CA LEU A 36 -17.52 -9.29 -10.66
C LEU A 36 -18.72 -9.64 -11.54
N LEU A 37 -18.86 -8.98 -12.67
CA LEU A 37 -19.82 -9.38 -13.70
C LEU A 37 -19.23 -10.54 -14.49
N LEU A 38 -19.82 -11.73 -14.35
CA LEU A 38 -19.39 -12.94 -15.04
C LEU A 38 -20.37 -13.29 -16.16
N GLU A 39 -19.83 -13.54 -17.36
CA GLU A 39 -20.55 -14.10 -18.50
C GLU A 39 -19.75 -15.30 -19.03
N GLU A 40 -20.38 -16.44 -19.12
CA GLU A 40 -19.71 -17.70 -19.55
C GLU A 40 -18.42 -17.99 -18.76
N GLY A 41 -18.40 -17.62 -17.48
CA GLY A 41 -17.24 -17.80 -16.60
C GLY A 41 -16.08 -16.80 -16.79
N GLN A 42 -16.27 -15.78 -17.65
CA GLN A 42 -15.30 -14.71 -17.89
C GLN A 42 -15.76 -13.38 -17.27
N VAL A 43 -14.82 -12.61 -16.75
CA VAL A 43 -15.09 -11.28 -16.18
C VAL A 43 -15.36 -10.30 -17.32
N GLN A 44 -16.50 -9.63 -17.26
CA GLN A 44 -16.96 -8.64 -18.25
C GLN A 44 -17.24 -7.26 -17.62
N GLY A 45 -16.88 -7.09 -16.35
CA GLY A 45 -17.13 -5.85 -15.62
C GLY A 45 -17.23 -6.06 -14.12
N VAL A 46 -17.81 -5.08 -13.44
CA VAL A 46 -17.97 -5.05 -11.98
C VAL A 46 -19.34 -4.54 -11.58
N VAL A 47 -19.74 -4.88 -10.34
CA VAL A 47 -20.89 -4.30 -9.66
C VAL A 47 -20.39 -3.38 -8.55
N LEU A 48 -20.83 -2.13 -8.57
CA LEU A 48 -20.60 -1.18 -7.48
C LEU A 48 -21.73 -1.29 -6.45
N ASN A 49 -21.39 -1.22 -5.17
CA ASN A 49 -22.41 -1.07 -4.14
C ASN A 49 -23.21 0.22 -4.37
N ASP A 50 -24.53 0.11 -4.28
CA ASP A 50 -25.39 1.27 -4.17
C ASP A 50 -25.73 1.51 -2.69
N PRO A 51 -25.31 2.67 -2.10
CA PRO A 51 -25.65 3.01 -0.73
C PRO A 51 -27.16 3.12 -0.46
N GLU A 52 -27.95 3.34 -1.50
CA GLU A 52 -29.42 3.49 -1.39
C GLU A 52 -30.18 2.15 -1.50
N GLY A 53 -29.43 1.02 -1.60
CA GLY A 53 -30.01 -0.32 -1.44
C GLY A 53 -30.67 -0.92 -2.69
N SER A 54 -30.29 -0.47 -3.88
CA SER A 54 -30.66 -1.12 -5.14
C SER A 54 -29.77 -2.33 -5.44
N ASP A 55 -30.04 -3.04 -6.56
CA ASP A 55 -29.26 -4.21 -7.04
C ASP A 55 -27.82 -3.88 -7.43
N GLY A 56 -27.33 -2.70 -7.06
CA GLY A 56 -25.99 -2.22 -7.41
C GLY A 56 -25.87 -1.69 -8.84
N ILE A 57 -24.83 -0.91 -9.10
CA ILE A 57 -24.55 -0.32 -10.41
C ILE A 57 -23.65 -1.27 -11.20
N ARG A 58 -24.13 -1.79 -12.31
CA ARG A 58 -23.40 -2.72 -13.19
C ARG A 58 -22.58 -1.94 -14.22
N LEU A 59 -21.27 -2.07 -14.19
CA LEU A 59 -20.34 -1.45 -15.13
C LEU A 59 -19.67 -2.52 -15.99
N ARG A 60 -19.85 -2.48 -17.31
CA ARG A 60 -19.14 -3.31 -18.26
C ARG A 60 -17.79 -2.69 -18.61
N ALA A 61 -16.79 -3.54 -18.79
CA ALA A 61 -15.45 -3.13 -19.18
C ALA A 61 -14.81 -4.18 -20.08
N ALA A 62 -13.96 -3.73 -21.00
CA ALA A 62 -13.16 -4.62 -21.83
C ALA A 62 -12.09 -5.38 -21.02
N ALA A 63 -11.56 -4.76 -19.96
CA ALA A 63 -10.63 -5.36 -19.02
C ALA A 63 -10.92 -4.88 -17.59
N VAL A 64 -10.74 -5.73 -16.60
CA VAL A 64 -10.88 -5.41 -15.18
C VAL A 64 -9.55 -5.69 -14.48
N ILE A 65 -8.99 -4.66 -13.85
CA ILE A 65 -7.78 -4.78 -13.05
C ILE A 65 -8.12 -4.61 -11.57
N ASN A 66 -7.90 -5.66 -10.81
CA ASN A 66 -8.03 -5.67 -9.36
C ASN A 66 -6.71 -5.24 -8.73
N ALA A 67 -6.62 -4.00 -8.26
CA ALA A 67 -5.46 -3.42 -7.56
C ALA A 67 -5.85 -3.02 -6.13
N THR A 68 -6.68 -3.81 -5.45
CA THR A 68 -7.30 -3.49 -4.17
C THR A 68 -6.39 -3.80 -2.95
N GLY A 69 -5.09 -4.03 -3.16
CA GLY A 69 -4.12 -4.17 -2.08
C GLY A 69 -4.41 -5.39 -1.18
N ALA A 70 -4.55 -5.16 0.13
CA ALA A 70 -4.80 -6.23 1.09
C ALA A 70 -6.14 -6.96 0.87
N TRP A 71 -7.09 -6.34 0.19
CA TRP A 71 -8.41 -6.91 -0.17
C TRP A 71 -8.41 -7.67 -1.51
N ALA A 72 -7.28 -7.79 -2.19
CA ALA A 72 -7.24 -8.34 -3.56
C ALA A 72 -7.81 -9.75 -3.66
N ASP A 73 -7.57 -10.60 -2.67
CA ASP A 73 -8.13 -11.95 -2.64
C ASP A 73 -9.66 -11.98 -2.52
N ARG A 74 -10.31 -10.95 -1.95
CA ARG A 74 -11.79 -10.91 -1.84
C ARG A 74 -12.47 -10.90 -3.21
N LEU A 75 -11.99 -10.10 -4.15
CA LEU A 75 -12.51 -10.09 -5.51
C LEU A 75 -12.00 -11.29 -6.31
N ARG A 76 -10.71 -11.62 -6.18
CA ARG A 76 -10.09 -12.72 -6.90
C ARG A 76 -10.75 -14.07 -6.57
N ASN A 77 -11.16 -14.29 -5.33
CA ASN A 77 -11.83 -15.52 -4.89
C ASN A 77 -13.15 -15.81 -5.62
N GLN A 78 -13.76 -14.83 -6.30
CA GLN A 78 -14.95 -15.05 -7.12
C GLN A 78 -14.64 -15.80 -8.43
N VAL A 79 -13.36 -15.83 -8.85
CA VAL A 79 -12.90 -16.52 -10.07
C VAL A 79 -11.81 -17.57 -9.79
N ASN A 80 -11.04 -17.37 -8.73
CA ASN A 80 -9.99 -18.32 -8.29
C ASN A 80 -9.84 -18.27 -6.76
N PRO A 81 -10.20 -19.34 -6.03
CA PRO A 81 -10.21 -19.35 -4.57
C PRO A 81 -8.82 -19.48 -3.93
N GLU A 82 -7.75 -19.55 -4.71
CA GLU A 82 -6.40 -19.66 -4.18
C GLU A 82 -5.97 -18.39 -3.45
N LYS A 83 -5.69 -18.50 -2.14
CA LYS A 83 -5.21 -17.37 -1.33
C LYS A 83 -3.77 -17.00 -1.72
N ARG A 84 -3.54 -15.73 -2.04
CA ARG A 84 -2.23 -15.20 -2.45
C ARG A 84 -1.72 -14.09 -1.54
N ILE A 85 -2.61 -13.42 -0.84
CA ILE A 85 -2.24 -12.26 -0.02
C ILE A 85 -2.08 -12.68 1.44
N ARG A 86 -0.94 -12.31 2.02
CA ARG A 86 -0.66 -12.35 3.45
C ARG A 86 -0.68 -10.92 3.97
N PRO A 87 -1.74 -10.50 4.67
CA PRO A 87 -1.79 -9.15 5.24
C PRO A 87 -0.77 -9.02 6.37
N LEU A 88 0.11 -8.02 6.30
CA LEU A 88 1.09 -7.71 7.35
C LEU A 88 0.86 -6.31 7.89
N ARG A 89 0.64 -6.19 9.22
CA ARG A 89 0.50 -4.91 9.90
C ARG A 89 1.86 -4.31 10.20
N GLY A 90 1.99 -3.01 9.93
CA GLY A 90 3.12 -2.20 10.33
C GLY A 90 2.68 -0.94 11.03
N SER A 91 3.20 -0.72 12.23
CA SER A 91 2.78 0.34 13.14
C SER A 91 3.91 1.35 13.38
N HIS A 92 3.53 2.59 13.68
CA HIS A 92 4.44 3.70 13.92
C HIS A 92 4.01 4.48 15.15
N LEU A 93 4.99 5.04 15.86
CA LEU A 93 4.80 5.98 16.94
C LEU A 93 5.20 7.38 16.50
N ILE A 94 4.51 8.38 16.98
CA ILE A 94 4.81 9.80 16.78
C ILE A 94 5.12 10.42 18.11
N ILE A 95 6.26 11.09 18.20
CA ILE A 95 6.71 11.81 19.39
C ILE A 95 6.99 13.28 19.07
N PRO A 96 6.99 14.17 20.06
CA PRO A 96 7.40 15.55 19.87
C PRO A 96 8.83 15.65 19.37
N ARG A 97 9.08 16.51 18.37
CA ARG A 97 10.39 16.69 17.75
C ARG A 97 11.50 17.08 18.75
N ASN A 98 11.17 17.82 19.79
CA ASN A 98 12.16 18.26 20.79
C ASN A 98 12.76 17.10 21.60
N LEU A 99 12.10 15.93 21.66
CA LEU A 99 12.65 14.74 22.32
C LEU A 99 13.70 14.03 21.45
N MET A 100 13.56 14.11 20.13
CA MET A 100 14.52 13.57 19.17
C MET A 100 14.51 14.44 17.89
N PRO A 101 15.31 15.52 17.84
CA PRO A 101 15.29 16.50 16.74
C PRO A 101 16.06 16.01 15.53
N VAL A 102 15.58 14.97 14.87
CA VAL A 102 16.19 14.44 13.65
C VAL A 102 15.94 15.36 12.45
N THR A 103 16.90 15.42 11.54
CA THR A 103 16.81 16.12 10.24
C THR A 103 16.78 15.14 9.08
N ASP A 104 17.23 13.92 9.30
CA ASP A 104 17.39 12.87 8.30
C ASP A 104 16.72 11.57 8.77
N VAL A 105 16.58 10.62 7.86
CA VAL A 105 16.11 9.28 8.20
C VAL A 105 17.26 8.48 8.85
N LEU A 106 17.08 8.12 10.09
CA LEU A 106 17.98 7.23 10.81
C LEU A 106 17.43 5.80 10.74
N THR A 107 18.31 4.84 10.49
CA THR A 107 17.95 3.41 10.47
C THR A 107 18.75 2.69 11.54
N SER A 108 18.04 1.95 12.38
CA SER A 108 18.62 1.07 13.39
C SER A 108 18.10 -0.35 13.26
N LEU A 109 18.77 -1.28 13.92
CA LEU A 109 18.30 -2.66 13.98
C LEU A 109 17.70 -2.93 15.37
N HIS A 110 16.52 -3.52 15.39
CA HIS A 110 15.91 -3.94 16.65
C HIS A 110 16.85 -4.91 17.41
N PRO A 111 17.01 -4.76 18.73
CA PRO A 111 17.97 -5.57 19.50
C PRO A 111 17.66 -7.07 19.45
N ASP A 112 16.38 -7.46 19.42
CA ASP A 112 15.98 -8.86 19.53
C ASP A 112 16.01 -9.59 18.18
N ASP A 113 15.37 -9.05 17.14
CA ASP A 113 15.16 -9.74 15.85
C ASP A 113 15.93 -9.15 14.66
N LYS A 114 16.69 -8.07 14.90
CA LYS A 114 17.51 -7.39 13.89
C LYS A 114 16.73 -6.79 12.72
N ARG A 115 15.43 -6.56 12.88
CA ARG A 115 14.63 -5.83 11.87
C ARG A 115 15.01 -4.35 11.86
N GLY A 116 14.89 -3.73 10.69
CA GLY A 116 15.11 -2.30 10.54
C GLY A 116 13.99 -1.49 11.19
N VAL A 117 14.37 -0.60 12.10
CA VAL A 117 13.49 0.43 12.67
C VAL A 117 14.02 1.78 12.21
N TYR A 118 13.10 2.61 11.72
CA TYR A 118 13.40 3.93 11.18
C TYR A 118 12.96 5.00 12.16
N VAL A 119 13.76 6.06 12.25
CA VAL A 119 13.43 7.28 12.99
C VAL A 119 13.60 8.45 12.02
N TYR A 120 12.55 9.21 11.78
CA TYR A 120 12.58 10.26 10.76
C TYR A 120 11.70 11.46 11.12
N PRO A 121 12.03 12.67 10.59
CA PRO A 121 11.22 13.86 10.81
C PRO A 121 9.94 13.82 9.96
N TRP A 122 8.82 14.30 10.52
CA TRP A 122 7.58 14.46 9.80
C TRP A 122 6.73 15.58 10.41
N GLU A 123 6.37 16.59 9.62
CA GLU A 123 5.43 17.67 10.01
C GLU A 123 5.67 18.25 11.43
N GLY A 124 6.92 18.55 11.75
CA GLY A 124 7.29 19.08 13.07
C GLY A 124 7.34 18.06 14.20
N THR A 125 7.22 16.79 13.91
CA THR A 125 7.32 15.66 14.84
C THR A 125 8.48 14.74 14.47
N THR A 126 8.68 13.69 15.25
CA THR A 126 9.56 12.56 14.92
C THR A 126 8.75 11.27 14.93
N VAL A 127 8.87 10.49 13.86
CA VAL A 127 8.19 9.22 13.68
C VAL A 127 9.16 8.07 13.90
N ILE A 128 8.71 7.02 14.60
CA ILE A 128 9.46 5.80 14.90
C ILE A 128 8.67 4.62 14.36
N GLY A 129 9.25 3.80 13.53
CA GLY A 129 8.61 2.59 12.94
C GLY A 129 9.57 1.83 12.05
N THR A 130 9.23 0.65 11.70
CA THR A 130 7.90 0.03 11.72
C THR A 130 7.96 -1.37 12.33
N THR A 131 6.82 -1.86 12.77
CA THR A 131 6.59 -3.28 13.06
C THR A 131 6.27 -4.07 11.79
N ASP A 132 6.23 -5.41 11.86
CA ASP A 132 5.91 -6.28 10.73
C ASP A 132 5.31 -7.59 11.28
N LEU A 133 4.00 -7.60 11.48
CA LEU A 133 3.24 -8.67 12.11
C LEU A 133 2.12 -9.17 11.19
N ASP A 134 1.79 -10.46 11.27
CA ASP A 134 0.57 -10.95 10.63
C ASP A 134 -0.65 -10.17 11.13
N HIS A 135 -1.54 -9.83 10.21
CA HIS A 135 -2.78 -9.11 10.52
C HIS A 135 -3.97 -10.07 10.34
N ASP A 136 -4.46 -10.57 11.48
CA ASP A 136 -5.53 -11.55 11.54
C ASP A 136 -6.92 -10.91 11.79
N GLU A 137 -6.95 -9.58 11.94
CA GLU A 137 -8.20 -8.83 12.16
C GLU A 137 -8.93 -8.58 10.82
N ASP A 138 -10.19 -8.19 10.90
CA ASP A 138 -10.96 -7.83 9.71
C ASP A 138 -10.36 -6.60 9.02
N LEU A 139 -10.04 -6.75 7.74
CA LEU A 139 -9.47 -5.68 6.91
C LEU A 139 -10.39 -4.45 6.75
N ASP A 140 -11.69 -4.57 7.02
CA ASP A 140 -12.62 -3.45 6.96
C ASP A 140 -12.62 -2.63 8.28
N ILE A 141 -11.90 -3.10 9.30
CA ILE A 141 -11.62 -2.36 10.52
C ILE A 141 -10.25 -1.69 10.38
N GLU A 142 -10.17 -0.40 10.67
CA GLU A 142 -8.91 0.33 10.60
C GLU A 142 -7.86 -0.30 11.52
N ALA A 143 -6.71 -0.64 10.96
CA ALA A 143 -5.63 -1.26 11.71
C ALA A 143 -5.09 -0.30 12.79
N SER A 144 -4.90 -0.82 13.98
CA SER A 144 -4.36 -0.06 15.10
C SER A 144 -3.17 -0.77 15.75
N ILE A 145 -2.29 0.03 16.36
CA ILE A 145 -1.14 -0.48 17.10
C ILE A 145 -1.61 -1.12 18.41
N ASN A 146 -1.00 -2.23 18.79
CA ASN A 146 -1.22 -2.85 20.08
C ASN A 146 -0.09 -2.53 21.09
N ASN A 147 -0.31 -2.88 22.36
CA ASN A 147 0.65 -2.60 23.43
C ASN A 147 2.02 -3.27 23.21
N ALA A 148 2.06 -4.46 22.65
CA ALA A 148 3.32 -5.17 22.39
C ALA A 148 4.14 -4.47 21.30
N GLU A 149 3.47 -3.93 20.26
CA GLU A 149 4.12 -3.13 19.23
C GLU A 149 4.66 -1.81 19.76
N VAL A 150 3.94 -1.17 20.68
CA VAL A 150 4.43 0.04 21.37
C VAL A 150 5.72 -0.28 22.14
N ASP A 151 5.72 -1.34 22.95
CA ASP A 151 6.90 -1.73 23.74
C ASP A 151 8.07 -2.11 22.84
N TYR A 152 7.82 -2.83 21.73
CA TYR A 152 8.81 -3.19 20.73
C TYR A 152 9.49 -1.93 20.12
N LEU A 153 8.72 -0.96 19.68
CA LEU A 153 9.27 0.27 19.10
C LEU A 153 10.00 1.15 20.13
N LEU A 154 9.49 1.24 21.36
CA LEU A 154 10.17 1.94 22.45
C LEU A 154 11.49 1.28 22.82
N GLN A 155 11.55 -0.06 22.89
CA GLN A 155 12.76 -0.82 23.15
C GLN A 155 13.80 -0.53 22.06
N ALA A 156 13.43 -0.64 20.77
CA ALA A 156 14.34 -0.37 19.67
C ALA A 156 14.92 1.04 19.75
N PHE A 157 14.06 2.04 19.98
CA PHE A 157 14.46 3.44 20.09
C PHE A 157 15.41 3.67 21.27
N ASN A 158 15.02 3.24 22.48
CA ASN A 158 15.78 3.50 23.69
C ASN A 158 17.14 2.81 23.73
N VAL A 159 17.26 1.63 23.13
CA VAL A 159 18.56 0.94 22.98
C VAL A 159 19.46 1.69 22.00
N GLN A 160 18.91 2.19 20.91
CA GLN A 160 19.69 2.88 19.89
C GLN A 160 20.10 4.31 20.31
N PHE A 161 19.24 4.99 21.07
CA PHE A 161 19.42 6.39 21.43
C PHE A 161 19.42 6.58 22.98
N PRO A 162 20.40 6.05 23.72
CA PRO A 162 20.38 6.07 25.20
C PRO A 162 20.40 7.47 25.79
N GLY A 163 20.81 8.49 25.04
CA GLY A 163 20.74 9.90 25.43
C GLY A 163 19.39 10.56 25.23
N HIS A 164 18.42 9.88 24.63
CA HIS A 164 17.08 10.39 24.27
C HIS A 164 15.99 9.40 24.69
N THR A 165 16.08 8.86 25.91
CA THR A 165 15.11 7.88 26.40
C THR A 165 13.69 8.43 26.41
N ILE A 166 12.76 7.69 25.82
CA ILE A 166 11.34 7.99 25.75
C ILE A 166 10.51 6.86 26.36
N SER A 167 9.29 7.19 26.73
CA SER A 167 8.32 6.29 27.35
C SER A 167 6.93 6.45 26.69
N ARG A 168 5.95 5.69 27.15
CA ARG A 168 4.57 5.76 26.63
C ARG A 168 3.93 7.13 26.78
N VAL A 169 4.29 7.91 27.80
CA VAL A 169 3.72 9.25 28.02
C VAL A 169 4.23 10.29 27.03
N ASP A 170 5.30 9.97 26.32
CA ASP A 170 5.89 10.84 25.30
C ASP A 170 5.27 10.65 23.92
N ILE A 171 4.42 9.64 23.77
CA ILE A 171 3.76 9.32 22.50
C ILE A 171 2.56 10.25 22.33
N ILE A 172 2.57 11.10 21.29
CA ILE A 172 1.47 12.01 20.98
C ILE A 172 0.43 11.40 20.04
N SER A 173 0.84 10.44 19.22
CA SER A 173 -0.05 9.71 18.30
C SER A 173 0.61 8.42 17.81
N SER A 174 -0.18 7.59 17.17
CA SER A 174 0.28 6.39 16.47
C SER A 174 -0.57 6.13 15.24
N TRP A 175 -0.05 5.36 14.31
CA TRP A 175 -0.80 4.85 13.17
C TRP A 175 -0.30 3.47 12.76
N ALA A 176 -1.16 2.71 12.12
CA ALA A 176 -0.84 1.41 11.57
C ALA A 176 -1.44 1.27 10.16
N GLY A 177 -0.83 0.42 9.36
CA GLY A 177 -1.33 0.09 8.02
C GLY A 177 -1.09 -1.38 7.71
N VAL A 178 -1.86 -1.93 6.78
CA VAL A 178 -1.76 -3.32 6.36
C VAL A 178 -1.13 -3.41 4.98
N ARG A 179 -0.02 -4.16 4.89
CA ARG A 179 0.71 -4.41 3.64
C ARG A 179 0.17 -5.67 2.97
N PRO A 180 -0.13 -5.63 1.67
CA PRO A 180 -0.48 -6.80 0.89
C PRO A 180 0.79 -7.55 0.44
N VAL A 181 1.35 -8.38 1.29
CA VAL A 181 2.53 -9.18 0.95
C VAL A 181 2.09 -10.44 0.21
N ILE A 182 2.86 -10.83 -0.81
CA ILE A 182 2.60 -12.10 -1.50
C ILE A 182 3.03 -13.23 -0.58
N GLY A 183 2.06 -14.03 -0.12
CA GLY A 183 2.30 -15.15 0.76
C GLY A 183 3.04 -16.28 0.05
N SER A 184 4.01 -16.89 0.71
CA SER A 184 4.60 -18.16 0.31
C SER A 184 4.24 -19.23 1.33
N GLU A 185 3.85 -20.43 0.88
CA GLU A 185 3.55 -21.56 1.77
C GLU A 185 4.75 -21.97 2.65
N SER A 186 5.96 -21.55 2.28
CA SER A 186 7.21 -21.95 2.91
C SER A 186 7.73 -20.99 3.99
N SER A 187 7.26 -19.75 4.05
CA SER A 187 7.81 -18.76 5.00
C SER A 187 6.94 -18.65 6.25
N LYS A 188 7.48 -19.09 7.39
CA LYS A 188 6.86 -18.87 8.71
C LYS A 188 7.12 -17.47 9.27
N ASP A 189 8.20 -16.81 8.82
CA ASP A 189 8.62 -15.50 9.30
C ASP A 189 8.10 -14.41 8.33
N PRO A 190 7.19 -13.51 8.78
CA PRO A 190 6.65 -12.44 7.95
C PRO A 190 7.72 -11.56 7.30
N SER A 191 8.84 -11.33 7.99
CA SER A 191 9.91 -10.45 7.51
C SER A 191 10.73 -11.04 6.35
N LYS A 192 10.63 -12.35 6.11
CA LYS A 192 11.34 -13.06 5.03
C LYS A 192 10.51 -13.18 3.75
N GLU A 193 9.25 -12.77 3.78
CA GLU A 193 8.43 -12.75 2.58
C GLU A 193 8.99 -11.77 1.53
N ARG A 194 8.93 -12.19 0.28
CA ARG A 194 9.37 -11.34 -0.85
C ARG A 194 8.46 -10.14 -0.99
N ARG A 195 9.06 -8.95 -1.09
CA ARG A 195 8.34 -7.69 -1.33
C ARG A 195 8.30 -7.32 -2.81
N ASP A 196 8.31 -8.33 -3.68
CA ASP A 196 8.07 -8.16 -5.10
C ASP A 196 6.56 -8.03 -5.34
N HIS A 197 6.18 -7.43 -6.45
CA HIS A 197 4.79 -7.49 -6.90
C HIS A 197 4.56 -8.74 -7.73
N ALA A 198 3.30 -9.11 -7.86
CA ALA A 198 2.86 -10.16 -8.76
C ALA A 198 1.61 -9.74 -9.52
N VAL A 199 1.46 -10.27 -10.73
CA VAL A 199 0.28 -10.10 -11.57
C VAL A 199 -0.26 -11.49 -11.92
N TRP A 200 -1.55 -11.69 -11.69
CA TRP A 200 -2.27 -12.92 -12.03
C TRP A 200 -3.40 -12.60 -13.00
N SER A 201 -3.66 -13.51 -13.92
CA SER A 201 -4.79 -13.43 -14.86
C SER A 201 -5.68 -14.65 -14.65
N ASP A 202 -6.85 -14.44 -14.07
CA ASP A 202 -7.82 -15.49 -13.75
C ASP A 202 -9.15 -15.17 -14.42
N ASN A 203 -9.57 -15.95 -15.41
CA ASN A 203 -10.87 -15.83 -16.08
C ASN A 203 -11.22 -14.39 -16.51
N GLY A 204 -10.25 -13.65 -17.05
CA GLY A 204 -10.45 -12.26 -17.50
C GLY A 204 -10.24 -11.20 -16.41
N LEU A 205 -10.09 -11.57 -15.15
CA LEU A 205 -9.65 -10.67 -14.08
C LEU A 205 -8.13 -10.60 -14.05
N ILE A 206 -7.58 -9.39 -14.06
CA ILE A 206 -6.17 -9.17 -13.82
C ILE A 206 -6.03 -8.68 -12.38
N THR A 207 -5.33 -9.43 -11.53
CA THR A 207 -5.07 -9.02 -10.16
C THR A 207 -3.61 -8.64 -10.02
N VAL A 208 -3.34 -7.47 -9.44
CA VAL A 208 -1.99 -7.01 -9.12
C VAL A 208 -1.89 -6.67 -7.64
N SER A 209 -0.84 -7.14 -6.97
CA SER A 209 -0.62 -6.86 -5.55
C SER A 209 0.86 -6.96 -5.18
N GLY A 210 1.22 -6.50 -3.98
CA GLY A 210 2.60 -6.47 -3.50
C GLY A 210 3.40 -5.27 -4.02
N GLY A 211 4.72 -5.41 -3.98
CA GLY A 211 5.64 -4.38 -4.44
C GLY A 211 5.86 -3.24 -3.43
N LYS A 212 6.39 -2.14 -3.92
CA LYS A 212 6.70 -0.93 -3.14
C LYS A 212 6.19 0.31 -3.86
N LEU A 213 5.91 1.36 -3.10
CA LEU A 213 5.52 2.65 -3.67
C LEU A 213 6.55 3.18 -4.69
N THR A 214 7.85 2.97 -4.45
CA THR A 214 8.92 3.38 -5.37
C THR A 214 8.89 2.67 -6.73
N THR A 215 8.20 1.54 -6.85
CA THR A 215 8.07 0.76 -8.08
C THR A 215 6.67 0.80 -8.68
N PHE A 216 5.80 1.71 -8.20
CA PHE A 216 4.38 1.78 -8.62
C PHE A 216 4.20 1.85 -10.14
N ARG A 217 5.09 2.55 -10.85
CA ARG A 217 5.04 2.68 -12.31
C ARG A 217 5.29 1.32 -13.01
N LEU A 218 6.30 0.57 -12.56
CA LEU A 218 6.58 -0.77 -13.10
C LEU A 218 5.41 -1.72 -12.84
N ILE A 219 4.86 -1.68 -11.62
CA ILE A 219 3.68 -2.47 -11.24
C ILE A 219 2.50 -2.17 -12.17
N ALA A 220 2.24 -0.89 -12.43
CA ALA A 220 1.17 -0.47 -13.32
C ALA A 220 1.40 -0.93 -14.77
N LEU A 221 2.65 -0.84 -15.28
CA LEU A 221 2.99 -1.31 -16.63
C LEU A 221 2.81 -2.82 -16.77
N ASP A 222 3.20 -3.61 -15.78
CA ASP A 222 3.04 -5.06 -15.80
C ASP A 222 1.56 -5.46 -15.79
N ALA A 223 0.74 -4.79 -14.96
CA ALA A 223 -0.70 -5.00 -14.94
C ALA A 223 -1.37 -4.61 -16.29
N LEU A 224 -0.97 -3.49 -16.88
CA LEU A 224 -1.49 -3.04 -18.18
C LEU A 224 -1.06 -3.99 -19.32
N ASN A 225 0.19 -4.45 -19.30
CA ASN A 225 0.66 -5.44 -20.28
C ASN A 225 -0.10 -6.77 -20.18
N ALA A 226 -0.45 -7.19 -18.96
CA ALA A 226 -1.30 -8.37 -18.75
C ALA A 226 -2.74 -8.15 -19.26
N ALA A 227 -3.21 -6.90 -19.35
CA ALA A 227 -4.52 -6.55 -19.88
C ALA A 227 -4.58 -6.50 -21.42
N LEU A 228 -3.44 -6.38 -22.13
CA LEU A 228 -3.39 -6.22 -23.58
C LEU A 228 -4.20 -7.27 -24.38
N PRO A 229 -4.23 -8.56 -24.00
CA PRO A 229 -5.04 -9.55 -24.72
C PRO A 229 -6.55 -9.23 -24.73
N GLN A 230 -7.02 -8.46 -23.75
CA GLN A 230 -8.43 -8.03 -23.63
C GLN A 230 -8.67 -6.68 -24.32
N LEU A 231 -7.62 -6.00 -24.79
CA LEU A 231 -7.65 -4.65 -25.37
C LEU A 231 -7.08 -4.68 -26.81
N PRO A 232 -7.79 -5.29 -27.79
CA PRO A 232 -7.24 -5.60 -29.10
C PRO A 232 -6.78 -4.37 -29.91
N ASN A 233 -7.26 -3.17 -29.58
CA ASN A 233 -6.87 -1.93 -30.24
C ASN A 233 -5.79 -1.14 -29.44
N ALA A 234 -5.37 -1.62 -28.29
CA ALA A 234 -4.32 -0.98 -27.52
C ALA A 234 -2.92 -1.31 -28.09
N LYS A 235 -2.06 -0.30 -28.08
CA LYS A 235 -0.63 -0.52 -28.37
C LYS A 235 0.07 -0.95 -27.06
N PRO A 236 1.22 -1.65 -27.18
CA PRO A 236 2.05 -1.93 -26.01
C PRO A 236 2.36 -0.63 -25.24
N PHE A 237 2.30 -0.71 -23.94
CA PHE A 237 2.59 0.43 -23.06
C PHE A 237 4.10 0.62 -22.94
N SER A 238 4.56 1.88 -22.90
CA SER A 238 5.96 2.22 -22.69
C SER A 238 6.14 3.01 -21.40
N ASP A 239 7.36 3.00 -20.86
CA ASP A 239 7.72 3.71 -19.65
C ASP A 239 8.33 5.11 -19.90
N GLU A 240 8.34 5.56 -21.15
CA GLU A 240 8.97 6.82 -21.56
C GLU A 240 8.26 8.08 -21.02
N ARG A 241 6.97 7.95 -20.66
CA ARG A 241 6.21 9.08 -20.14
C ARG A 241 6.55 9.34 -18.68
N VAL A 242 7.10 10.50 -18.39
CA VAL A 242 7.33 11.00 -17.05
C VAL A 242 6.14 11.85 -16.56
N PHE A 243 6.02 12.01 -15.24
CA PHE A 243 5.09 12.98 -14.68
C PHE A 243 5.37 14.39 -15.22
N ILE A 244 4.30 15.13 -15.48
CA ILE A 244 4.40 16.54 -15.78
C ILE A 244 4.91 17.23 -14.51
N ALA A 245 6.03 17.96 -14.61
CA ALA A 245 6.53 18.75 -13.50
C ALA A 245 5.44 19.76 -13.07
N PRO A 246 5.19 19.96 -11.77
CA PRO A 246 4.29 21.01 -11.33
C PRO A 246 4.90 22.37 -11.73
N ASP A 247 4.05 23.30 -12.16
CA ASP A 247 4.45 24.68 -12.46
C ASP A 247 4.84 25.46 -11.17
N LEU A 248 4.73 24.83 -10.00
CA LEU A 248 5.07 25.40 -8.71
C LEU A 248 6.57 25.24 -8.42
N THR A 249 7.20 26.30 -8.03
CA THR A 249 8.57 26.26 -7.52
C THR A 249 8.60 25.75 -6.08
N ALA A 250 9.76 25.26 -5.61
CA ALA A 250 9.93 24.83 -4.21
C ALA A 250 9.67 25.94 -3.17
N LYS A 251 9.48 27.20 -3.60
CA LYS A 251 9.11 28.34 -2.73
C LYS A 251 7.60 28.52 -2.61
N GLU A 252 6.82 27.86 -3.44
CA GLU A 252 5.35 27.93 -3.49
C GLU A 252 4.69 26.68 -2.88
N LEU A 253 5.52 25.73 -2.42
CA LEU A 253 5.17 24.56 -1.63
C LEU A 253 5.51 24.79 -0.16
#